data_15fef8a420e0cfef55540a3491607124
#
_entry.id   15fef8a420e0cfef55540a3491607124
#
_cell.length_a   1.000
_cell.length_b   1.000
_cell.length_c   1.000
_cell.angle_alpha   90.00
_cell.angle_beta   90.00
_cell.angle_gamma   90.00
#
_symmetry.space_group_name_H-M   'P 1'
#
loop_
_entity.id
_entity.type
_entity.pdbx_description
1 polymer ?
#
loop_
_entity_poly.entity_id
_entity_poly.type
_entity_poly.pdbx_seq_one_letter_code
_entity_poly.pdbx_strand_id
1 'polypeptide(L)'
;ILRCLVGSEMCIRDRDYYRGKNVALIFEKTSTRTRCAFEVAAHDMGMGTTYLDPSGSQIGKKESIEDTARVLGRMFDGIEYRGYGQEIVEDLAKYAGVPVWNGLTNEYHPTQMLADMLTIRENFGELKGLKLVYMGDARYNMGNSLMIACSKLGMDFVACTTKEYFPNEELVETCKGYAAQSGATITLTEDVKEGTKDADVIYTDVWVSMGEPDEVWE
;
A
#
# COMPACT_ATOMS: atom_id res chain seq x y z
N ILE A 1 14.59 -13.14 -4.87
CA ILE A 1 13.62 -13.36 -3.77
C ILE A 1 14.03 -14.59 -2.95
N LEU A 2 14.30 -15.73 -3.58
CA LEU A 2 14.73 -16.95 -2.87
C LEU A 2 16.08 -16.84 -2.14
N ARG A 3 16.98 -15.97 -2.56
CA ARG A 3 18.28 -15.77 -1.89
C ARG A 3 18.20 -14.88 -0.65
N CYS A 4 17.25 -13.96 -0.60
CA CYS A 4 17.00 -13.15 0.60
C CYS A 4 16.40 -13.97 1.75
N LEU A 5 15.82 -15.13 1.44
CA LEU A 5 15.22 -16.05 2.40
C LEU A 5 16.21 -17.10 2.95
N VAL A 6 17.47 -17.09 2.49
CA VAL A 6 18.51 -18.01 2.94
C VAL A 6 19.46 -17.27 3.88
N GLY A 7 19.41 -17.56 5.14
CA GLY A 7 20.23 -16.93 6.19
C GLY A 7 19.41 -16.71 7.44
N SER A 8 19.45 -15.50 7.99
CA SER A 8 18.67 -15.15 9.17
C SER A 8 17.16 -15.39 9.05
N GLU A 9 16.66 -15.54 7.83
CA GLU A 9 15.25 -15.68 7.50
C GLU A 9 14.75 -17.11 7.35
N MET A 10 15.62 -18.09 7.22
CA MET A 10 15.25 -19.49 7.50
C MET A 10 14.65 -19.62 8.89
N CYS A 11 15.06 -18.73 9.79
CA CYS A 11 14.50 -18.64 11.12
C CYS A 11 13.07 -18.09 11.20
N ILE A 12 12.57 -17.37 10.19
CA ILE A 12 11.19 -16.86 10.20
C ILE A 12 10.20 -17.98 9.91
N ARG A 13 10.52 -18.88 8.98
CA ARG A 13 9.70 -20.08 8.70
C ARG A 13 9.64 -21.07 9.84
N ASP A 14 10.66 -21.10 10.69
CA ASP A 14 10.72 -21.98 11.88
C ASP A 14 10.13 -21.31 13.14
N ARG A 15 9.65 -20.06 13.03
CA ARG A 15 9.13 -19.31 14.17
C ARG A 15 7.59 -19.31 14.15
N ASP A 16 7.01 -20.21 14.88
CA ASP A 16 5.57 -20.28 15.23
C ASP A 16 5.13 -19.07 16.11
N TYR A 17 5.56 -17.84 15.74
CA TYR A 17 5.30 -16.65 16.54
C TYR A 17 3.82 -16.37 16.71
N TYR A 18 3.04 -16.69 15.67
CA TYR A 18 1.62 -16.38 15.63
C TYR A 18 0.77 -17.66 15.53
N ARG A 19 1.30 -18.78 16.02
CA ARG A 19 0.57 -20.06 16.03
C ARG A 19 -0.79 -19.91 16.72
N GLY A 20 -1.84 -20.32 16.02
CA GLY A 20 -3.21 -20.25 16.51
C GLY A 20 -3.88 -18.89 16.31
N LYS A 21 -3.16 -17.90 15.74
CA LYS A 21 -3.74 -16.64 15.29
C LYS A 21 -4.39 -16.79 13.92
N ASN A 22 -5.43 -16.01 13.65
CA ASN A 22 -6.18 -16.07 12.41
C ASN A 22 -6.38 -14.66 11.84
N VAL A 23 -6.27 -14.53 10.53
CA VAL A 23 -6.47 -13.26 9.80
C VAL A 23 -7.63 -13.40 8.83
N ALA A 24 -8.55 -12.44 8.85
CA ALA A 24 -9.56 -12.27 7.81
C ALA A 24 -8.98 -11.48 6.65
N LEU A 25 -9.17 -11.97 5.42
CA LEU A 25 -8.75 -11.32 4.19
C LEU A 25 -10.00 -10.88 3.42
N ILE A 26 -10.34 -9.59 3.51
CA ILE A 26 -11.54 -9.00 2.88
C ILE A 26 -11.15 -8.39 1.54
N PHE A 27 -11.71 -8.91 0.46
CA PHE A 27 -11.43 -8.44 -0.89
C PHE A 27 -12.70 -7.99 -1.61
N GLU A 28 -12.94 -6.70 -1.69
CA GLU A 28 -13.96 -6.13 -2.59
C GLU A 28 -13.39 -5.94 -4.01
N LYS A 29 -12.10 -5.66 -4.13
CA LYS A 29 -11.34 -5.71 -5.38
C LYS A 29 -10.49 -6.98 -5.42
N THR A 30 -10.68 -7.80 -6.44
CA THR A 30 -9.90 -9.02 -6.64
C THR A 30 -8.42 -8.74 -6.84
N SER A 31 -7.55 -9.59 -6.31
CA SER A 31 -6.11 -9.55 -6.56
C SER A 31 -5.47 -10.90 -6.24
N THR A 32 -4.88 -11.51 -7.24
CA THR A 32 -4.13 -12.76 -7.06
C THR A 32 -2.88 -12.54 -6.22
N ARG A 33 -2.10 -11.53 -6.52
CA ARG A 33 -0.81 -11.27 -5.84
C ARG A 33 -0.98 -10.91 -4.37
N THR A 34 -1.85 -9.96 -4.06
CA THR A 34 -2.10 -9.51 -2.67
C THR A 34 -2.65 -10.65 -1.84
N ARG A 35 -3.64 -11.39 -2.36
CA ARG A 35 -4.19 -12.56 -1.68
C ARG A 35 -3.12 -13.59 -1.35
N CYS A 36 -2.39 -14.06 -2.36
CA CYS A 36 -1.33 -15.04 -2.15
C CYS A 36 -0.24 -14.55 -1.20
N ALA A 37 0.13 -13.26 -1.27
CA ALA A 37 1.13 -12.70 -0.38
C ALA A 37 0.70 -12.75 1.09
N PHE A 38 -0.53 -12.36 1.39
CA PHE A 38 -1.06 -12.44 2.76
C PHE A 38 -1.26 -13.88 3.22
N GLU A 39 -1.81 -14.77 2.38
CA GLU A 39 -2.01 -16.18 2.72
C GLU A 39 -0.68 -16.88 3.02
N VAL A 40 0.33 -16.69 2.15
CA VAL A 40 1.64 -17.32 2.32
C VAL A 40 2.38 -16.74 3.53
N ALA A 41 2.38 -15.42 3.69
CA ALA A 41 3.03 -14.78 4.85
C ALA A 41 2.39 -15.22 6.17
N ALA A 42 1.08 -15.29 6.25
CA ALA A 42 0.37 -15.78 7.43
C ALA A 42 0.73 -17.25 7.72
N HIS A 43 0.69 -18.11 6.69
CA HIS A 43 1.05 -19.51 6.82
C HIS A 43 2.51 -19.70 7.30
N ASP A 44 3.46 -18.99 6.72
CA ASP A 44 4.88 -19.06 7.11
C ASP A 44 5.12 -18.59 8.55
N MET A 45 4.22 -17.80 9.12
CA MET A 45 4.24 -17.36 10.52
C MET A 45 3.37 -18.21 11.46
N GLY A 46 2.79 -19.31 10.98
CA GLY A 46 1.95 -20.21 11.76
C GLY A 46 0.50 -19.73 11.97
N MET A 47 0.04 -18.76 11.20
CA MET A 47 -1.31 -18.19 11.24
C MET A 47 -2.26 -18.93 10.30
N GLY A 48 -3.55 -18.94 10.64
CA GLY A 48 -4.64 -19.28 9.72
C GLY A 48 -5.14 -18.06 8.96
N THR A 49 -5.73 -18.28 7.79
CA THR A 49 -6.39 -17.24 7.00
C THR A 49 -7.80 -17.64 6.60
N THR A 50 -8.69 -16.66 6.49
CA THR A 50 -10.02 -16.83 5.93
C THR A 50 -10.24 -15.77 4.87
N TYR A 51 -10.42 -16.20 3.63
CA TYR A 51 -10.68 -15.31 2.51
C TYR A 51 -12.19 -15.02 2.38
N LEU A 52 -12.52 -13.74 2.34
CA LEU A 52 -13.88 -13.23 2.22
C LEU A 52 -14.00 -12.44 0.90
N ASP A 53 -14.55 -13.07 -0.11
CA ASP A 53 -14.78 -12.45 -1.41
C ASP A 53 -16.11 -11.68 -1.47
N PRO A 54 -16.29 -10.80 -2.47
CA PRO A 54 -17.51 -9.99 -2.59
C PRO A 54 -18.78 -10.80 -2.85
N SER A 55 -18.64 -12.00 -3.42
CA SER A 55 -19.80 -12.86 -3.78
C SER A 55 -20.24 -13.69 -2.58
N GLY A 56 -19.32 -14.08 -1.73
CA GLY A 56 -19.55 -14.93 -0.56
C GLY A 56 -19.83 -14.17 0.73
N SER A 57 -19.66 -12.83 0.76
CA SER A 57 -19.86 -12.03 1.97
C SER A 57 -21.09 -11.12 1.90
N GLN A 58 -21.62 -10.76 3.07
CA GLN A 58 -22.73 -9.80 3.21
C GLN A 58 -22.23 -8.39 3.56
N ILE A 59 -20.92 -8.17 3.58
CA ILE A 59 -20.25 -6.92 3.94
C ILE A 59 -20.76 -5.79 3.03
N GLY A 60 -21.20 -4.69 3.65
CA GLY A 60 -21.73 -3.53 2.92
C GLY A 60 -23.05 -3.73 2.19
N LYS A 61 -23.69 -4.91 2.32
CA LYS A 61 -24.99 -5.22 1.68
C LYS A 61 -26.14 -5.24 2.69
N LYS A 62 -26.11 -6.20 3.61
CA LYS A 62 -27.12 -6.38 4.65
C LYS A 62 -26.59 -6.01 6.03
N GLU A 63 -25.28 -5.97 6.18
CA GLU A 63 -24.59 -5.61 7.41
C GLU A 63 -23.84 -4.30 7.22
N SER A 64 -23.85 -3.44 8.25
CA SER A 64 -22.99 -2.25 8.25
C SER A 64 -21.52 -2.64 8.38
N ILE A 65 -20.62 -1.78 7.90
CA ILE A 65 -19.17 -1.99 8.07
C ILE A 65 -18.82 -2.05 9.58
N GLU A 66 -19.47 -1.22 10.40
CA GLU A 66 -19.29 -1.19 11.84
C GLU A 66 -19.65 -2.52 12.51
N ASP A 67 -20.79 -3.12 12.16
CA ASP A 67 -21.21 -4.41 12.72
C ASP A 67 -20.31 -5.53 12.23
N THR A 68 -20.00 -5.55 10.96
CA THR A 68 -19.02 -6.49 10.37
C THR A 68 -17.68 -6.41 11.09
N ALA A 69 -17.16 -5.21 11.32
CA ALA A 69 -15.89 -5.00 12.02
C ALA A 69 -15.93 -5.58 13.44
N ARG A 70 -17.01 -5.32 14.20
CA ARG A 70 -17.17 -5.86 15.56
C ARG A 70 -17.25 -7.37 15.58
N VAL A 71 -17.95 -7.98 14.62
CA VAL A 71 -18.07 -9.45 14.52
C VAL A 71 -16.72 -10.06 14.17
N LEU A 72 -16.07 -9.57 13.11
CA LEU A 72 -14.78 -10.10 12.67
C LEU A 72 -13.68 -9.89 13.72
N GLY A 73 -13.67 -8.76 14.42
CA GLY A 73 -12.74 -8.49 15.51
C GLY A 73 -12.89 -9.41 16.73
N ARG A 74 -14.02 -10.14 16.84
CA ARG A 74 -14.21 -11.19 17.85
C ARG A 74 -13.80 -12.58 17.38
N MET A 75 -13.69 -12.76 16.07
CA MET A 75 -13.37 -14.06 15.44
C MET A 75 -11.92 -14.15 15.02
N PHE A 76 -11.31 -13.03 14.65
CA PHE A 76 -9.98 -12.96 14.08
C PHE A 76 -9.04 -12.08 14.92
N ASP A 77 -7.74 -12.32 14.79
CA ASP A 77 -6.68 -11.58 15.46
C ASP A 77 -6.17 -10.40 14.61
N GLY A 78 -6.59 -10.33 13.37
CA GLY A 78 -6.28 -9.24 12.44
C GLY A 78 -7.14 -9.31 11.19
N ILE A 79 -7.26 -8.17 10.51
CA ILE A 79 -8.08 -8.03 9.30
C ILE A 79 -7.25 -7.34 8.22
N GLU A 80 -7.18 -7.92 7.03
CA GLU A 80 -6.73 -7.25 5.83
C GLU A 80 -7.94 -6.82 5.01
N TYR A 81 -7.89 -5.61 4.47
CA TYR A 81 -8.92 -5.09 3.59
C TYR A 81 -8.31 -4.59 2.28
N ARG A 82 -8.87 -5.06 1.17
CA ARG A 82 -8.60 -4.57 -0.17
C ARG A 82 -9.90 -4.23 -0.89
N GLY A 83 -10.11 -2.96 -1.16
CA GLY A 83 -11.40 -2.50 -1.72
C GLY A 83 -11.33 -1.14 -2.39
N TYR A 84 -12.39 -0.39 -2.25
CA TYR A 84 -12.59 0.89 -2.93
C TYR A 84 -12.38 2.08 -2.00
N GLY A 85 -13.25 2.27 -1.02
CA GLY A 85 -13.27 3.46 -0.18
C GLY A 85 -12.28 3.40 0.98
N GLN A 86 -11.58 4.49 1.21
CA GLN A 86 -10.68 4.64 2.35
C GLN A 86 -11.46 4.63 3.68
N GLU A 87 -12.66 5.22 3.69
CA GLU A 87 -13.55 5.24 4.84
C GLU A 87 -13.91 3.84 5.36
N ILE A 88 -13.99 2.85 4.47
CA ILE A 88 -14.32 1.47 4.84
C ILE A 88 -13.20 0.86 5.69
N VAL A 89 -11.95 1.00 5.27
CA VAL A 89 -10.82 0.46 6.03
C VAL A 89 -10.61 1.21 7.34
N GLU A 90 -10.92 2.50 7.38
CA GLU A 90 -10.85 3.32 8.59
C GLU A 90 -11.93 2.92 9.60
N ASP A 91 -13.16 2.68 9.14
CA ASP A 91 -14.23 2.16 9.99
C ASP A 91 -13.93 0.74 10.48
N LEU A 92 -13.41 -0.14 9.63
CA LEU A 92 -12.92 -1.45 10.07
C LEU A 92 -11.88 -1.29 11.20
N ALA A 93 -10.88 -0.43 11.01
CA ALA A 93 -9.83 -0.20 12.00
C ALA A 93 -10.39 0.38 13.32
N LYS A 94 -11.38 1.26 13.23
CA LYS A 94 -12.02 1.92 14.38
C LYS A 94 -12.85 0.96 15.24
N TYR A 95 -13.56 0.03 14.61
CA TYR A 95 -14.56 -0.78 15.31
C TYR A 95 -14.16 -2.24 15.54
N ALA A 96 -13.15 -2.78 14.83
CA ALA A 96 -12.77 -4.18 14.96
C ALA A 96 -12.10 -4.52 16.31
N GLY A 97 -11.34 -3.58 16.89
CA GLY A 97 -10.57 -3.83 18.12
C GLY A 97 -9.36 -4.76 17.92
N VAL A 98 -9.01 -5.05 16.67
CA VAL A 98 -7.82 -5.81 16.25
C VAL A 98 -7.08 -5.03 15.16
N PRO A 99 -5.80 -5.31 14.89
CA PRO A 99 -5.07 -4.68 13.79
C PRO A 99 -5.79 -4.83 12.45
N VAL A 100 -5.83 -3.75 11.67
CA VAL A 100 -6.39 -3.74 10.32
C VAL A 100 -5.33 -3.22 9.36
N TRP A 101 -5.08 -3.98 8.29
CA TRP A 101 -4.14 -3.62 7.23
C TRP A 101 -4.90 -3.17 5.98
N ASN A 102 -4.50 -2.03 5.46
CA ASN A 102 -4.97 -1.56 4.16
C ASN A 102 -4.16 -2.23 3.04
N GLY A 103 -4.73 -3.26 2.43
CA GLY A 103 -4.17 -3.96 1.28
C GLY A 103 -4.27 -3.19 -0.04
N LEU A 104 -5.24 -2.29 -0.16
CA LEU A 104 -5.41 -1.25 -1.17
C LEU A 104 -6.78 -0.58 -1.03
N THR A 105 -6.81 0.74 -1.18
CA THR A 105 -8.01 1.53 -1.47
C THR A 105 -7.81 2.36 -2.74
N ASN A 106 -8.79 3.16 -3.14
CA ASN A 106 -8.61 4.11 -4.24
C ASN A 106 -7.54 5.16 -3.91
N GLU A 107 -7.45 5.55 -2.63
CA GLU A 107 -6.60 6.61 -2.13
C GLU A 107 -5.20 6.15 -1.75
N TYR A 108 -5.06 4.92 -1.21
CA TYR A 108 -3.79 4.46 -0.65
C TYR A 108 -3.53 2.97 -0.85
N HIS A 109 -2.23 2.61 -0.90
CA HIS A 109 -1.73 1.23 -0.92
C HIS A 109 -0.49 1.06 -0.02
N PRO A 110 -0.64 1.21 1.31
CA PRO A 110 0.52 1.25 2.22
C PRO A 110 1.30 -0.05 2.28
N THR A 111 0.66 -1.20 2.09
CA THR A 111 1.37 -2.50 2.10
C THR A 111 2.29 -2.66 0.89
N GLN A 112 1.94 -2.06 -0.27
CA GLN A 112 2.84 -2.01 -1.42
C GLN A 112 4.07 -1.15 -1.11
N MET A 113 3.90 -0.05 -0.37
CA MET A 113 5.02 0.80 0.02
C MET A 113 6.05 0.07 0.87
N LEU A 114 5.62 -0.83 1.75
CA LEU A 114 6.55 -1.66 2.52
C LEU A 114 7.41 -2.55 1.62
N ALA A 115 6.81 -3.16 0.60
CA ALA A 115 7.52 -3.98 -0.37
C ALA A 115 8.47 -3.17 -1.24
N ASP A 116 8.03 -2.01 -1.73
CA ASP A 116 8.84 -1.13 -2.59
C ASP A 116 10.04 -0.57 -1.82
N MET A 117 9.82 -0.06 -0.60
CA MET A 117 10.89 0.48 0.24
C MET A 117 11.89 -0.60 0.66
N LEU A 118 11.43 -1.84 0.91
CA LEU A 118 12.32 -2.96 1.16
C LEU A 118 13.17 -3.27 -0.08
N THR A 119 12.56 -3.33 -1.25
CA THR A 119 13.25 -3.58 -2.52
C THR A 119 14.30 -2.50 -2.82
N ILE A 120 13.95 -1.22 -2.63
CA ILE A 120 14.89 -0.11 -2.82
C ILE A 120 16.05 -0.24 -1.81
N ARG A 121 15.76 -0.49 -0.54
CA ARG A 121 16.80 -0.68 0.49
C ARG A 121 17.72 -1.86 0.21
N GLU A 122 17.19 -2.97 -0.31
CA GLU A 122 18.01 -4.14 -0.69
C GLU A 122 18.99 -3.84 -1.83
N ASN A 123 18.62 -2.90 -2.72
CA ASN A 123 19.48 -2.53 -3.86
C ASN A 123 20.44 -1.38 -3.55
N PHE A 124 20.04 -0.41 -2.72
CA PHE A 124 20.82 0.81 -2.44
C PHE A 124 21.41 0.87 -1.03
N GLY A 125 20.98 -0.01 -0.12
CA GLY A 125 21.42 -0.04 1.29
C GLY A 125 20.61 0.88 2.18
N GLU A 126 20.55 2.17 1.91
CA GLU A 126 19.78 3.16 2.65
C GLU A 126 18.72 3.80 1.76
N LEU A 127 17.64 4.31 2.38
CA LEU A 127 16.57 5.00 1.69
C LEU A 127 16.79 6.52 1.68
N LYS A 128 17.30 7.05 2.78
CA LYS A 128 17.45 8.48 2.97
C LYS A 128 18.38 9.09 1.93
N GLY A 129 17.91 10.17 1.31
CA GLY A 129 18.66 10.90 0.28
C GLY A 129 18.55 10.35 -1.12
N LEU A 130 17.88 9.20 -1.33
CA LEU A 130 17.55 8.72 -2.67
C LEU A 130 16.44 9.53 -3.28
N LYS A 131 16.48 9.69 -4.61
CA LYS A 131 15.46 10.36 -5.40
C LYS A 131 14.59 9.35 -6.15
N LEU A 132 13.29 9.31 -5.83
CA LEU A 132 12.29 8.53 -6.53
C LEU A 132 11.45 9.43 -7.42
N VAL A 133 11.35 9.07 -8.69
CA VAL A 133 10.50 9.75 -9.68
C VAL A 133 9.33 8.82 -10.02
N TYR A 134 8.12 9.29 -9.79
CA TYR A 134 6.91 8.61 -10.21
C TYR A 134 6.41 9.22 -11.52
N MET A 135 6.19 8.36 -12.53
CA MET A 135 5.71 8.73 -13.85
C MET A 135 4.40 7.99 -14.13
N GLY A 136 3.29 8.72 -14.17
CA GLY A 136 1.94 8.19 -14.35
C GLY A 136 0.90 9.05 -13.67
N ASP A 137 -0.29 8.52 -13.44
CA ASP A 137 -1.36 9.22 -12.73
C ASP A 137 -1.06 9.27 -11.22
N ALA A 138 -0.68 10.43 -10.71
CA ALA A 138 -0.29 10.61 -9.31
C ALA A 138 -1.46 10.98 -8.37
N ARG A 139 -2.70 11.03 -8.87
CA ARG A 139 -3.90 11.41 -8.09
C ARG A 139 -4.38 10.33 -7.13
N TYR A 140 -4.04 9.06 -7.39
CA TYR A 140 -4.60 7.88 -6.73
C TYR A 140 -3.58 7.16 -5.84
N ASN A 141 -3.92 5.93 -5.45
CA ASN A 141 -3.26 5.17 -4.41
C ASN A 141 -1.73 5.07 -4.52
N MET A 142 -1.19 4.81 -5.72
CA MET A 142 0.26 4.66 -5.88
C MET A 142 1.01 5.98 -5.74
N GLY A 143 0.58 7.04 -6.46
CA GLY A 143 1.19 8.37 -6.35
C GLY A 143 1.12 8.93 -4.93
N ASN A 144 -0.07 8.85 -4.32
CA ASN A 144 -0.28 9.30 -2.94
C ASN A 144 0.59 8.54 -1.93
N SER A 145 0.61 7.22 -2.01
CA SER A 145 1.35 6.39 -1.06
C SER A 145 2.86 6.52 -1.21
N LEU A 146 3.37 6.57 -2.44
CA LEU A 146 4.80 6.82 -2.70
C LEU A 146 5.24 8.17 -2.17
N MET A 147 4.45 9.24 -2.41
CA MET A 147 4.74 10.57 -1.89
C MET A 147 4.81 10.58 -0.35
N ILE A 148 3.83 9.94 0.32
CA ILE A 148 3.82 9.81 1.78
C ILE A 148 5.04 9.03 2.27
N ALA A 149 5.33 7.86 1.68
CA ALA A 149 6.43 7.01 2.09
C ALA A 149 7.78 7.73 1.93
N CYS A 150 8.04 8.32 0.75
CA CYS A 150 9.26 9.07 0.49
C CYS A 150 9.42 10.24 1.47
N SER A 151 8.37 11.05 1.65
CA SER A 151 8.43 12.21 2.54
C SER A 151 8.72 11.85 4.00
N LYS A 152 8.25 10.69 4.48
CA LYS A 152 8.51 10.21 5.85
C LYS A 152 9.89 9.57 6.01
N LEU A 153 10.40 8.93 4.95
CA LEU A 153 11.65 8.17 5.01
C LEU A 153 12.89 8.99 4.58
N GLY A 154 12.70 10.27 4.25
CA GLY A 154 13.80 11.15 3.86
C GLY A 154 14.28 10.92 2.42
N MET A 155 13.42 10.37 1.55
CA MET A 155 13.65 10.25 0.11
C MET A 155 13.04 11.44 -0.62
N ASP A 156 13.73 11.96 -1.61
CA ASP A 156 13.16 12.96 -2.51
C ASP A 156 12.11 12.31 -3.41
N PHE A 157 10.95 12.94 -3.52
CA PHE A 157 9.85 12.48 -4.37
C PHE A 157 9.57 13.47 -5.49
N VAL A 158 9.49 12.97 -6.72
CA VAL A 158 9.09 13.75 -7.88
C VAL A 158 7.88 13.11 -8.53
N ALA A 159 6.76 13.81 -8.59
CA ALA A 159 5.67 13.47 -9.49
C ALA A 159 5.94 14.13 -10.85
N CYS A 160 6.36 13.33 -11.82
CA CYS A 160 6.65 13.75 -13.18
C CYS A 160 5.53 13.30 -14.10
N THR A 161 4.54 14.18 -14.28
CA THR A 161 3.32 13.91 -15.04
C THR A 161 2.68 15.22 -15.48
N THR A 162 1.60 15.19 -16.26
CA THR A 162 0.87 16.41 -16.62
C THR A 162 0.15 16.98 -15.41
N LYS A 163 -0.05 18.29 -15.39
CA LYS A 163 -0.60 19.02 -14.24
C LYS A 163 -1.96 18.50 -13.76
N GLU A 164 -2.78 18.00 -14.66
CA GLU A 164 -4.09 17.41 -14.36
C GLU A 164 -4.02 16.08 -13.60
N TYR A 165 -2.85 15.41 -13.60
CA TYR A 165 -2.59 14.16 -12.87
C TYR A 165 -1.71 14.36 -11.63
N PHE A 166 -1.51 15.60 -11.19
CA PHE A 166 -0.80 15.87 -9.93
C PHE A 166 -1.63 15.40 -8.72
N PRO A 167 -0.96 15.02 -7.62
CA PRO A 167 -1.63 14.69 -6.36
C PRO A 167 -2.47 15.87 -5.84
N ASN A 168 -3.44 15.57 -4.99
CA ASN A 168 -4.24 16.57 -4.31
C ASN A 168 -3.36 17.57 -3.52
N GLU A 169 -3.65 18.87 -3.63
CA GLU A 169 -2.84 19.94 -3.02
C GLU A 169 -2.76 19.83 -1.49
N GLU A 170 -3.84 19.45 -0.81
CA GLU A 170 -3.85 19.28 0.65
C GLU A 170 -2.91 18.15 1.08
N LEU A 171 -2.90 17.03 0.33
CA LEU A 171 -1.98 15.93 0.58
C LEU A 171 -0.53 16.35 0.30
N VAL A 172 -0.27 17.12 -0.75
CA VAL A 172 1.07 17.65 -1.05
C VAL A 172 1.58 18.52 0.10
N GLU A 173 0.77 19.43 0.64
CA GLU A 173 1.15 20.27 1.78
C GLU A 173 1.40 19.44 3.06
N THR A 174 0.58 18.44 3.31
CA THR A 174 0.78 17.50 4.41
C THR A 174 2.13 16.77 4.26
N CYS A 175 2.43 16.28 3.07
CA CYS A 175 3.69 15.59 2.78
C CYS A 175 4.91 16.52 2.84
N LYS A 176 4.78 17.80 2.44
CA LYS A 176 5.83 18.80 2.68
C LYS A 176 6.14 18.99 4.16
N GLY A 177 5.12 18.91 5.03
CA GLY A 177 5.30 18.89 6.48
C GLY A 177 6.12 17.70 6.99
N TYR A 178 5.88 16.50 6.44
CA TYR A 178 6.70 15.32 6.74
C TYR A 178 8.14 15.46 6.18
N ALA A 179 8.25 15.93 4.94
CA ALA A 179 9.53 16.15 4.28
C ALA A 179 10.43 17.14 5.04
N ALA A 180 9.87 18.21 5.59
CA ALA A 180 10.60 19.17 6.43
C ALA A 180 11.21 18.52 7.67
N GLN A 181 10.60 17.46 8.21
CA GLN A 181 11.11 16.73 9.38
C GLN A 181 12.15 15.68 9.00
N SER A 182 11.99 15.02 7.86
CA SER A 182 12.87 13.93 7.42
C SER A 182 14.09 14.41 6.62
N GLY A 183 14.01 15.62 6.04
CA GLY A 183 14.99 16.20 5.12
C GLY A 183 14.74 15.87 3.65
N ALA A 184 13.58 15.32 3.30
CA ALA A 184 13.17 15.06 1.94
C ALA A 184 12.69 16.32 1.21
N THR A 185 12.60 16.25 -0.13
CA THR A 185 11.94 17.25 -0.96
C THR A 185 10.78 16.63 -1.76
N ILE A 186 9.78 17.47 -2.10
CA ILE A 186 8.66 17.07 -2.96
C ILE A 186 8.62 18.03 -4.14
N THR A 187 8.66 17.49 -5.33
CA THR A 187 8.63 18.24 -6.59
C THR A 187 7.51 17.72 -7.48
N LEU A 188 6.77 18.65 -8.10
CA LEU A 188 5.79 18.35 -9.13
C LEU A 188 6.27 19.00 -10.41
N THR A 189 6.40 18.26 -11.50
CA THR A 189 6.89 18.80 -12.77
C THR A 189 6.29 18.10 -13.98
N GLU A 190 6.10 18.82 -15.05
CA GLU A 190 5.72 18.31 -16.37
C GLU A 190 6.97 18.08 -17.26
N ASP A 191 8.13 18.62 -16.87
CA ASP A 191 9.38 18.45 -17.62
C ASP A 191 10.06 17.13 -17.26
N VAL A 192 9.99 16.18 -18.20
CA VAL A 192 10.57 14.83 -18.03
C VAL A 192 12.08 14.89 -17.80
N LYS A 193 12.80 15.80 -18.49
CA LYS A 193 14.26 15.90 -18.35
C LYS A 193 14.66 16.44 -16.99
N GLU A 194 13.93 17.44 -16.50
CA GLU A 194 14.15 17.98 -15.17
C GLU A 194 13.75 16.96 -14.08
N GLY A 195 12.58 16.37 -14.23
CA GLY A 195 12.05 15.39 -13.26
C GLY A 195 12.95 14.19 -13.08
N THR A 196 13.44 13.61 -14.17
CA THR A 196 14.25 12.37 -14.14
C THR A 196 15.76 12.64 -13.95
N LYS A 197 16.19 13.89 -13.93
CA LYS A 197 17.59 14.21 -13.70
C LYS A 197 18.06 13.71 -12.35
N ASP A 198 19.17 12.98 -12.32
CA ASP A 198 19.78 12.41 -11.12
C ASP A 198 18.81 11.52 -10.31
N ALA A 199 17.87 10.84 -10.97
CA ALA A 199 16.97 9.90 -10.33
C ALA A 199 17.68 8.58 -10.00
N ASP A 200 17.52 8.10 -8.76
CA ASP A 200 17.97 6.78 -8.33
C ASP A 200 16.94 5.71 -8.68
N VAL A 201 15.66 6.06 -8.57
CA VAL A 201 14.52 5.17 -8.83
C VAL A 201 13.52 5.86 -9.76
N ILE A 202 13.16 5.19 -10.85
CA ILE A 202 12.04 5.57 -11.70
C ILE A 202 10.93 4.54 -11.49
N TYR A 203 9.76 5.03 -11.10
CA TYR A 203 8.59 4.21 -10.82
C TYR A 203 7.47 4.57 -11.80
N THR A 204 6.86 3.56 -12.38
CA THR A 204 5.65 3.72 -13.20
C THR A 204 4.63 2.64 -12.83
N ASP A 205 3.37 2.93 -13.00
CA ASP A 205 2.26 2.00 -12.82
C ASP A 205 1.48 1.87 -14.13
N VAL A 206 0.33 1.21 -14.12
CA VAL A 206 -0.56 1.13 -15.27
C VAL A 206 -0.97 2.52 -15.73
N TRP A 207 -1.05 2.70 -17.05
CA TRP A 207 -1.42 3.98 -17.64
C TRP A 207 -2.92 4.30 -17.47
N VAL A 208 -3.75 3.26 -17.32
CA VAL A 208 -5.19 3.39 -17.04
C VAL A 208 -5.46 2.93 -15.62
N SER A 209 -5.94 3.82 -14.78
CA SER A 209 -6.29 3.49 -13.39
C SER A 209 -7.46 2.50 -13.35
N MET A 210 -7.40 1.54 -12.42
CA MET A 210 -8.46 0.53 -12.29
C MET A 210 -9.82 1.18 -12.05
N GLY A 211 -10.73 1.04 -13.03
CA GLY A 211 -12.08 1.57 -12.98
C GLY A 211 -12.32 2.78 -13.88
N GLU A 212 -11.30 3.29 -14.54
CA GLU A 212 -11.45 4.29 -15.62
C GLU A 212 -11.57 3.62 -16.99
N PRO A 213 -12.36 4.19 -17.93
CA PRO A 213 -12.43 3.71 -19.31
C PRO A 213 -11.09 3.92 -20.02
N ASP A 214 -10.71 2.98 -20.90
CA ASP A 214 -9.46 3.05 -21.68
C ASP A 214 -9.38 4.33 -22.55
N GLU A 215 -10.53 4.88 -22.95
CA GLU A 215 -10.65 6.08 -23.79
C GLU A 215 -10.16 7.37 -23.08
N VAL A 216 -9.96 7.36 -21.76
CA VAL A 216 -9.44 8.51 -21.03
C VAL A 216 -7.95 8.75 -21.35
N TRP A 217 -7.25 7.74 -21.91
CA TRP A 217 -5.81 7.74 -22.15
C TRP A 217 -5.42 7.73 -23.64
N GLU A 218 -6.38 7.77 -24.55
CA GLU A 218 -6.19 7.97 -25.99
C GLU A 218 -6.11 9.48 -26.33
#